data_577a465cc6e2233cd1d86cab4a451943
#
_entry.id   577a465cc6e2233cd1d86cab4a451943
#
_cell.length_a   1.000
_cell.length_b   1.000
_cell.length_c   1.000
_cell.angle_alpha   90.00
_cell.angle_beta   90.00
_cell.angle_gamma   90.00
#
_symmetry.space_group_name_H-M   'P 1'
#
loop_
_entity.id
_entity.type
_entity.pdbx_description
1 polymer ?
#
loop_
_entity_poly.entity_id
_entity_poly.type
_entity_poly.pdbx_seq_one_letter_code
_entity_poly.pdbx_strand_id
1 'polypeptide(L)'
;MAVVATGFFDGVHLGHRQVIQTLVSSARQRGEEAIVVTFAQHPRAVLQQDARILRLLNSPQEKEALLRALGVDRVETLSFDRSFARLTAEEYLRTVLCDRLGATLLVLGYDNRLGSDCLGPDALRPLAESLGLEVTIVPPTSAAKSAVSAVAPENRATLGFVRGRGPSPDGRGPATPDVFRGELPNCFAAEVVISSTKIRGCLERGDVEGAEAMLGYAYGLRGIVVSGKQLGRELGFPTANLRLYDPMKLVPAKGVYLTEVEVLGGHYWGMTNVGDVIETNIFDFNEDIYGLDLSIRFRRHLRAMRSFDSLDALSAQLAADRDTCRSLLASGSGSPAA
;
A
#
# COMPACT_ATOMS: atom_id res chain seq x y z
N MET A 1 -31.74 7.34 -9.11
CA MET A 1 -31.30 5.95 -9.30
C MET A 1 -29.79 5.91 -9.34
N ALA A 2 -29.18 4.87 -8.79
CA ALA A 2 -27.73 4.80 -8.68
C ALA A 2 -27.21 3.36 -8.88
N VAL A 3 -26.01 3.25 -9.45
CA VAL A 3 -25.18 2.05 -9.37
C VAL A 3 -24.26 2.22 -8.16
N VAL A 4 -24.19 1.23 -7.28
CA VAL A 4 -23.50 1.34 -5.99
C VAL A 4 -22.44 0.24 -5.87
N ALA A 5 -21.26 0.59 -5.36
CA ALA A 5 -20.29 -0.36 -4.81
C ALA A 5 -20.06 -0.07 -3.34
N THR A 6 -19.93 -1.11 -2.52
CA THR A 6 -19.71 -0.96 -1.08
C THR A 6 -18.47 -1.71 -0.62
N GLY A 7 -17.66 -1.06 0.24
CA GLY A 7 -16.44 -1.64 0.77
C GLY A 7 -15.58 -0.63 1.51
N PHE A 8 -14.54 -1.09 2.20
CA PHE A 8 -13.61 -0.20 2.87
C PHE A 8 -12.62 0.46 1.88
N PHE A 9 -12.27 -0.22 0.79
CA PHE A 9 -11.40 0.25 -0.30
C PHE A 9 -10.03 0.77 0.15
N ASP A 10 -9.43 0.18 1.18
CA ASP A 10 -8.12 0.62 1.65
C ASP A 10 -7.02 0.35 0.63
N GLY A 11 -6.29 1.40 0.27
CA GLY A 11 -5.26 1.36 -0.76
C GLY A 11 -5.79 1.56 -2.19
N VAL A 12 -7.09 1.56 -2.45
CA VAL A 12 -7.68 1.66 -3.80
C VAL A 12 -6.82 0.92 -4.86
N HIS A 13 -6.36 -0.31 -4.48
CA HIS A 13 -5.45 -1.13 -5.26
C HIS A 13 -6.08 -1.65 -6.56
N LEU A 14 -5.32 -2.27 -7.44
CA LEU A 14 -5.79 -2.70 -8.77
C LEU A 14 -7.07 -3.55 -8.72
N GLY A 15 -7.24 -4.43 -7.72
CA GLY A 15 -8.50 -5.16 -7.51
C GLY A 15 -9.68 -4.25 -7.18
N HIS A 16 -9.48 -3.24 -6.32
CA HIS A 16 -10.51 -2.23 -6.05
C HIS A 16 -10.83 -1.41 -7.30
N ARG A 17 -9.81 -1.03 -8.07
CA ARG A 17 -10.00 -0.26 -9.31
C ARG A 17 -10.85 -1.00 -10.33
N GLN A 18 -10.71 -2.32 -10.44
CA GLN A 18 -11.56 -3.12 -11.32
C GLN A 18 -13.04 -3.06 -10.89
N VAL A 19 -13.32 -3.15 -9.59
CA VAL A 19 -14.68 -2.98 -9.04
C VAL A 19 -15.21 -1.57 -9.37
N ILE A 20 -14.41 -0.54 -9.16
CA ILE A 20 -14.80 0.86 -9.42
C ILE A 20 -14.99 1.12 -10.92
N GLN A 21 -14.16 0.56 -11.79
CA GLN A 21 -14.33 0.68 -13.24
C GLN A 21 -15.62 0.01 -13.70
N THR A 22 -15.96 -1.17 -13.16
CA THR A 22 -17.25 -1.83 -13.44
C THR A 22 -18.42 -0.99 -12.96
N LEU A 23 -18.34 -0.42 -11.75
CA LEU A 23 -19.32 0.52 -11.20
C LEU A 23 -19.56 1.71 -12.15
N VAL A 24 -18.49 2.43 -12.49
CA VAL A 24 -18.57 3.65 -13.33
C VAL A 24 -19.09 3.32 -14.73
N SER A 25 -18.59 2.24 -15.34
CA SER A 25 -19.04 1.82 -16.67
C SER A 25 -20.53 1.47 -16.67
N SER A 26 -21.01 0.71 -15.68
CA SER A 26 -22.42 0.35 -15.54
C SER A 26 -23.29 1.59 -15.30
N ALA A 27 -22.86 2.52 -14.47
CA ALA A 27 -23.57 3.76 -14.21
C ALA A 27 -23.71 4.61 -15.49
N ARG A 28 -22.64 4.77 -16.26
CA ARG A 28 -22.67 5.51 -17.54
C ARG A 28 -23.60 4.86 -18.56
N GLN A 29 -23.59 3.52 -18.68
CA GLN A 29 -24.48 2.78 -19.58
C GLN A 29 -25.96 2.94 -19.21
N ARG A 30 -26.28 3.08 -17.92
CA ARG A 30 -27.63 3.22 -17.40
C ARG A 30 -28.10 4.68 -17.32
N GLY A 31 -27.19 5.66 -17.47
CA GLY A 31 -27.47 7.07 -17.19
C GLY A 31 -27.76 7.35 -15.71
N GLU A 32 -27.15 6.58 -14.83
CA GLU A 32 -27.32 6.65 -13.37
C GLU A 32 -26.06 7.19 -12.68
N GLU A 33 -26.17 7.56 -11.40
CA GLU A 33 -25.06 8.04 -10.58
C GLU A 33 -24.17 6.87 -10.13
N ALA A 34 -22.86 7.01 -10.25
CA ALA A 34 -21.87 6.06 -9.72
C ALA A 34 -21.53 6.41 -8.27
N ILE A 35 -21.99 5.61 -7.31
CA ILE A 35 -21.80 5.86 -5.88
C ILE A 35 -20.92 4.78 -5.25
N VAL A 36 -19.88 5.21 -4.55
CA VAL A 36 -19.11 4.34 -3.64
C VAL A 36 -19.54 4.58 -2.22
N VAL A 37 -19.99 3.52 -1.54
CA VAL A 37 -20.21 3.52 -0.09
C VAL A 37 -18.98 2.99 0.61
N THR A 38 -18.37 3.81 1.47
CA THR A 38 -17.21 3.43 2.27
C THR A 38 -17.41 3.82 3.74
N PHE A 39 -16.42 3.54 4.57
CA PHE A 39 -16.51 3.77 6.01
C PHE A 39 -15.41 4.71 6.48
N ALA A 40 -15.76 5.59 7.44
CA ALA A 40 -14.82 6.52 8.08
C ALA A 40 -13.77 5.77 8.90
N GLN A 41 -14.18 4.68 9.55
CA GLN A 41 -13.31 3.82 10.36
C GLN A 41 -13.30 2.41 9.79
N HIS A 42 -12.13 1.75 9.88
CA HIS A 42 -12.05 0.36 9.44
C HIS A 42 -12.93 -0.53 10.34
N PRO A 43 -13.78 -1.41 9.79
CA PRO A 43 -14.68 -2.27 10.59
C PRO A 43 -13.95 -3.05 11.69
N ARG A 44 -12.74 -3.56 11.44
CA ARG A 44 -11.91 -4.23 12.45
C ARG A 44 -11.54 -3.31 13.62
N ALA A 45 -11.42 -2.01 13.41
CA ALA A 45 -11.08 -1.05 14.47
C ALA A 45 -12.20 -0.90 15.51
N VAL A 46 -13.45 -1.15 15.11
CA VAL A 46 -14.63 -1.06 15.98
C VAL A 46 -14.96 -2.42 16.63
N LEU A 47 -14.73 -3.52 15.89
CA LEU A 47 -15.12 -4.88 16.29
C LEU A 47 -14.08 -5.59 17.15
N GLN A 48 -12.78 -5.27 17.00
CA GLN A 48 -11.68 -5.92 17.72
C GLN A 48 -11.07 -4.98 18.76
N GLN A 49 -10.82 -5.49 19.96
CA GLN A 49 -10.20 -4.71 21.04
C GLN A 49 -8.74 -4.29 20.72
N ASP A 50 -8.07 -4.98 19.79
CA ASP A 50 -6.69 -4.71 19.33
C ASP A 50 -6.59 -3.79 18.11
N ALA A 51 -7.64 -3.05 17.81
CA ALA A 51 -7.71 -2.14 16.67
C ALA A 51 -6.64 -1.02 16.63
N ARG A 52 -5.91 -0.81 17.72
CA ARG A 52 -4.81 0.18 17.82
C ARG A 52 -3.63 -0.11 16.88
N ILE A 53 -3.58 -1.32 16.29
CA ILE A 53 -2.46 -1.79 15.48
C ILE A 53 -2.75 -1.67 13.97
N LEU A 54 -4.00 -1.48 13.56
CA LEU A 54 -4.32 -1.44 12.13
C LEU A 54 -3.90 -0.09 11.52
N ARG A 55 -2.84 -0.12 10.73
CA ARG A 55 -2.40 1.01 9.92
C ARG A 55 -3.10 1.00 8.57
N LEU A 56 -3.52 2.17 8.10
CA LEU A 56 -4.23 2.35 6.83
C LEU A 56 -3.26 2.61 5.68
N LEU A 57 -3.61 2.11 4.50
CA LEU A 57 -2.86 2.41 3.27
C LEU A 57 -3.17 3.81 2.74
N ASN A 58 -4.39 4.31 2.94
CA ASN A 58 -4.79 5.67 2.60
C ASN A 58 -5.48 6.35 3.77
N SER A 59 -5.26 7.66 3.93
CA SER A 59 -6.16 8.48 4.73
C SER A 59 -7.56 8.54 4.09
N PRO A 60 -8.61 8.91 4.82
CA PRO A 60 -9.95 9.08 4.23
C PRO A 60 -9.94 10.04 3.04
N GLN A 61 -9.20 11.15 3.13
CA GLN A 61 -9.09 12.16 2.08
C GLN A 61 -8.36 11.64 0.85
N GLU A 62 -7.24 10.92 1.03
CA GLU A 62 -6.52 10.28 -0.08
C GLU A 62 -7.40 9.24 -0.78
N LYS A 63 -8.12 8.42 -0.02
CA LYS A 63 -9.04 7.43 -0.55
C LYS A 63 -10.15 8.07 -1.39
N GLU A 64 -10.79 9.11 -0.87
CA GLU A 64 -11.83 9.83 -1.61
C GLU A 64 -11.28 10.45 -2.90
N ALA A 65 -10.10 11.09 -2.85
CA ALA A 65 -9.46 11.66 -4.03
C ALA A 65 -9.17 10.60 -5.10
N LEU A 66 -8.65 9.43 -4.70
CA LEU A 66 -8.40 8.31 -5.61
C LEU A 66 -9.69 7.76 -6.24
N LEU A 67 -10.77 7.61 -5.47
CA LEU A 67 -12.06 7.14 -5.97
C LEU A 67 -12.67 8.13 -6.97
N ARG A 68 -12.63 9.43 -6.67
CA ARG A 68 -13.11 10.48 -7.60
C ARG A 68 -12.29 10.53 -8.88
N ALA A 69 -10.96 10.37 -8.80
CA ALA A 69 -10.09 10.31 -9.98
C ALA A 69 -10.41 9.11 -10.89
N LEU A 70 -11.04 8.06 -10.37
CA LEU A 70 -11.52 6.91 -11.16
C LEU A 70 -12.91 7.14 -11.79
N GLY A 71 -13.52 8.32 -11.63
CA GLY A 71 -14.79 8.70 -12.23
C GLY A 71 -16.03 8.42 -11.36
N VAL A 72 -15.85 8.18 -10.06
CA VAL A 72 -16.95 8.07 -9.09
C VAL A 72 -17.61 9.42 -8.91
N ASP A 73 -18.93 9.50 -9.07
CA ASP A 73 -19.68 10.75 -8.93
C ASP A 73 -19.85 11.15 -7.47
N ARG A 74 -20.12 10.17 -6.59
CA ARG A 74 -20.31 10.42 -5.16
C ARG A 74 -19.66 9.34 -4.30
N VAL A 75 -18.95 9.78 -3.26
CA VAL A 75 -18.41 8.93 -2.22
C VAL A 75 -19.21 9.15 -0.95
N GLU A 76 -19.96 8.16 -0.52
CA GLU A 76 -20.76 8.15 0.68
C GLU A 76 -19.97 7.51 1.81
N THR A 77 -19.50 8.33 2.75
CA THR A 77 -18.70 7.84 3.88
C THR A 77 -19.58 7.65 5.11
N LEU A 78 -19.83 6.41 5.48
CA LEU A 78 -20.66 6.05 6.63
C LEU A 78 -19.82 5.93 7.91
N SER A 79 -20.40 6.32 9.03
CA SER A 79 -19.84 6.01 10.35
C SER A 79 -20.07 4.54 10.66
N PHE A 80 -18.98 3.78 10.90
CA PHE A 80 -19.07 2.39 11.32
C PHE A 80 -18.98 2.33 12.84
N ASP A 81 -20.12 2.33 13.50
CA ASP A 81 -20.24 2.18 14.96
C ASP A 81 -20.82 0.81 15.35
N ARG A 82 -20.99 0.59 16.66
CA ARG A 82 -21.54 -0.68 17.17
C ARG A 82 -23.00 -0.91 16.80
N SER A 83 -23.77 0.14 16.52
CA SER A 83 -25.17 0.04 16.08
C SER A 83 -25.22 -0.38 14.63
N PHE A 84 -24.42 0.27 13.77
CA PHE A 84 -24.27 -0.09 12.36
C PHE A 84 -23.73 -1.52 12.18
N ALA A 85 -22.77 -1.93 13.01
CA ALA A 85 -22.19 -3.27 12.97
C ALA A 85 -23.18 -4.41 13.28
N ARG A 86 -24.38 -4.11 13.82
CA ARG A 86 -25.44 -5.08 14.09
C ARG A 86 -26.40 -5.28 12.93
N LEU A 87 -26.40 -4.38 11.94
CA LEU A 87 -27.28 -4.51 10.79
C LEU A 87 -26.97 -5.81 10.06
N THR A 88 -28.00 -6.59 9.77
CA THR A 88 -27.88 -7.73 8.85
C THR A 88 -27.63 -7.26 7.43
N ALA A 89 -27.21 -8.16 6.57
CA ALA A 89 -27.04 -7.83 5.15
C ALA A 89 -28.36 -7.33 4.53
N GLU A 90 -29.49 -7.94 4.85
CA GLU A 90 -30.81 -7.51 4.35
C GLU A 90 -31.16 -6.10 4.82
N GLU A 91 -31.00 -5.80 6.10
CA GLU A 91 -31.28 -4.47 6.65
C GLU A 91 -30.39 -3.40 5.99
N TYR A 92 -29.10 -3.71 5.79
CA TYR A 92 -28.17 -2.81 5.10
C TYR A 92 -28.56 -2.59 3.64
N LEU A 93 -28.84 -3.65 2.89
CA LEU A 93 -29.28 -3.54 1.48
C LEU A 93 -30.55 -2.70 1.37
N ARG A 94 -31.55 -2.98 2.18
CA ARG A 94 -32.85 -2.30 2.16
C ARG A 94 -32.72 -0.82 2.57
N THR A 95 -32.22 -0.57 3.79
CA THR A 95 -32.29 0.78 4.37
C THR A 95 -31.26 1.74 3.83
N VAL A 96 -30.03 1.23 3.52
CA VAL A 96 -28.93 2.08 3.08
C VAL A 96 -28.87 2.14 1.54
N LEU A 97 -28.87 0.99 0.86
CA LEU A 97 -28.67 1.00 -0.59
C LEU A 97 -29.96 1.30 -1.34
N CYS A 98 -31.08 0.64 -1.01
CA CYS A 98 -32.34 0.84 -1.72
C CYS A 98 -33.04 2.13 -1.29
N ASP A 99 -33.39 2.26 0.00
CA ASP A 99 -34.26 3.36 0.46
C ASP A 99 -33.54 4.70 0.46
N ARG A 100 -32.27 4.75 0.96
CA ARG A 100 -31.53 6.02 1.08
C ARG A 100 -30.82 6.42 -0.21
N LEU A 101 -30.23 5.48 -0.94
CA LEU A 101 -29.41 5.79 -2.12
C LEU A 101 -30.11 5.53 -3.45
N GLY A 102 -31.28 4.86 -3.46
CA GLY A 102 -32.01 4.50 -4.65
C GLY A 102 -31.22 3.60 -5.58
N ALA A 103 -30.47 2.65 -5.00
CA ALA A 103 -29.62 1.73 -5.75
C ALA A 103 -30.47 0.79 -6.64
N THR A 104 -30.04 0.65 -7.89
CA THR A 104 -30.62 -0.26 -8.88
C THR A 104 -29.70 -1.44 -9.20
N LEU A 105 -28.39 -1.21 -9.08
CA LEU A 105 -27.35 -2.21 -9.28
C LEU A 105 -26.31 -2.13 -8.18
N LEU A 106 -25.95 -3.26 -7.59
CA LEU A 106 -24.87 -3.42 -6.62
C LEU A 106 -23.68 -4.13 -7.28
N VAL A 107 -22.52 -3.48 -7.27
CA VAL A 107 -21.26 -4.06 -7.76
C VAL A 107 -20.42 -4.50 -6.56
N LEU A 108 -20.07 -5.78 -6.49
CA LEU A 108 -19.34 -6.42 -5.41
C LEU A 108 -18.01 -7.01 -5.90
N GLY A 109 -16.96 -6.93 -5.07
CA GLY A 109 -15.79 -7.77 -5.23
C GLY A 109 -16.10 -9.23 -4.81
N TYR A 110 -15.35 -10.17 -5.34
CA TYR A 110 -15.51 -11.61 -5.07
C TYR A 110 -15.41 -12.00 -3.59
N ASP A 111 -14.71 -11.22 -2.78
CA ASP A 111 -14.43 -11.47 -1.37
C ASP A 111 -15.22 -10.56 -0.41
N ASN A 112 -16.15 -9.75 -0.94
CA ASN A 112 -16.99 -8.88 -0.12
C ASN A 112 -17.79 -9.70 0.91
N ARG A 113 -17.91 -9.11 2.11
CA ARG A 113 -18.76 -9.63 3.19
C ARG A 113 -19.61 -8.48 3.72
N LEU A 114 -20.93 -8.68 3.73
CA LEU A 114 -21.87 -7.65 4.20
C LEU A 114 -22.68 -8.17 5.38
N GLY A 115 -23.07 -7.21 6.22
CA GLY A 115 -23.92 -7.43 7.38
C GLY A 115 -23.20 -8.07 8.57
N SER A 116 -23.89 -8.08 9.71
CA SER A 116 -23.46 -8.79 10.91
C SER A 116 -23.42 -10.31 10.74
N ASP A 117 -24.18 -10.81 9.77
CA ASP A 117 -24.28 -12.19 9.30
C ASP A 117 -23.16 -12.55 8.29
N CYS A 118 -22.32 -11.59 7.91
CA CYS A 118 -21.13 -11.78 7.06
C CYS A 118 -21.42 -12.51 5.73
N LEU A 119 -22.52 -12.20 5.07
CA LEU A 119 -22.91 -12.85 3.81
C LEU A 119 -21.91 -12.56 2.69
N GLY A 120 -21.49 -13.61 1.97
CA GLY A 120 -20.66 -13.50 0.78
C GLY A 120 -21.48 -13.20 -0.46
N PRO A 121 -20.81 -12.89 -1.63
CA PRO A 121 -21.48 -12.45 -2.86
C PRO A 121 -22.55 -13.41 -3.36
N ASP A 122 -22.32 -14.72 -3.30
CA ASP A 122 -23.27 -15.74 -3.76
C ASP A 122 -24.56 -15.79 -2.92
N ALA A 123 -24.45 -15.57 -1.61
CA ALA A 123 -25.60 -15.48 -0.71
C ALA A 123 -26.29 -14.11 -0.79
N LEU A 124 -25.54 -13.04 -1.08
CA LEU A 124 -26.07 -11.69 -1.21
C LEU A 124 -26.90 -11.52 -2.50
N ARG A 125 -26.55 -12.20 -3.59
CA ARG A 125 -27.24 -12.05 -4.87
C ARG A 125 -28.76 -12.34 -4.77
N PRO A 126 -29.22 -13.52 -4.35
CA PRO A 126 -30.67 -13.79 -4.27
C PRO A 126 -31.38 -12.87 -3.28
N LEU A 127 -30.71 -12.46 -2.21
CA LEU A 127 -31.26 -11.52 -1.25
C LEU A 127 -31.46 -10.12 -1.86
N ALA A 128 -30.45 -9.59 -2.57
CA ALA A 128 -30.53 -8.30 -3.24
C ALA A 128 -31.60 -8.31 -4.35
N GLU A 129 -31.65 -9.38 -5.16
CA GLU A 129 -32.63 -9.54 -6.23
C GLU A 129 -34.06 -9.57 -5.67
N SER A 130 -34.29 -10.16 -4.50
CA SER A 130 -35.61 -10.12 -3.83
C SER A 130 -36.04 -8.70 -3.41
N LEU A 131 -35.09 -7.78 -3.28
CA LEU A 131 -35.31 -6.36 -2.99
C LEU A 131 -35.38 -5.49 -4.28
N GLY A 132 -35.31 -6.10 -5.47
CA GLY A 132 -35.27 -5.41 -6.75
C GLY A 132 -33.90 -4.79 -7.10
N LEU A 133 -32.85 -5.20 -6.42
CA LEU A 133 -31.48 -4.72 -6.60
C LEU A 133 -30.67 -5.74 -7.42
N GLU A 134 -30.28 -5.39 -8.64
CA GLU A 134 -29.39 -6.23 -9.45
C GLU A 134 -28.01 -6.37 -8.80
N VAL A 135 -27.28 -7.48 -9.10
CA VAL A 135 -25.94 -7.73 -8.54
C VAL A 135 -24.94 -8.13 -9.63
N THR A 136 -23.83 -7.44 -9.69
CA THR A 136 -22.65 -7.81 -10.47
C THR A 136 -21.48 -8.14 -9.55
N ILE A 137 -20.88 -9.32 -9.72
CA ILE A 137 -19.72 -9.77 -8.95
C ILE A 137 -18.48 -9.67 -9.83
N VAL A 138 -17.47 -8.92 -9.36
CA VAL A 138 -16.19 -8.72 -10.04
C VAL A 138 -15.21 -9.80 -9.57
N PRO A 139 -14.58 -10.54 -10.50
CA PRO A 139 -13.63 -11.59 -10.16
C PRO A 139 -12.34 -11.03 -9.53
N PRO A 140 -11.53 -11.89 -8.89
CA PRO A 140 -10.26 -11.47 -8.32
C PRO A 140 -9.28 -10.96 -9.38
N THR A 141 -8.51 -9.94 -9.03
CA THR A 141 -7.41 -9.43 -9.85
C THR A 141 -6.09 -9.99 -9.32
N SER A 142 -5.22 -10.43 -10.21
CA SER A 142 -3.87 -10.92 -9.88
C SER A 142 -2.78 -10.02 -10.47
N ALA A 143 -1.62 -10.03 -9.82
CA ALA A 143 -0.40 -9.41 -10.35
C ALA A 143 0.67 -10.49 -10.59
N ALA A 144 1.53 -10.29 -11.59
CA ALA A 144 2.63 -11.20 -11.86
C ALA A 144 3.60 -11.23 -10.66
N LYS A 145 3.99 -12.42 -10.22
CA LYS A 145 4.87 -12.61 -9.06
C LYS A 145 6.25 -11.96 -9.26
N SER A 146 6.72 -11.83 -10.49
CA SER A 146 7.96 -11.14 -10.86
C SER A 146 7.93 -9.65 -10.52
N ALA A 147 6.78 -9.00 -10.57
CA ALA A 147 6.60 -7.59 -10.20
C ALA A 147 6.57 -7.38 -8.67
N VAL A 148 6.23 -8.43 -7.90
CA VAL A 148 6.11 -8.39 -6.43
C VAL A 148 7.39 -8.87 -5.73
N SER A 149 8.34 -9.51 -6.45
CA SER A 149 9.51 -10.21 -5.86
C SER A 149 10.87 -9.68 -6.34
N ALA A 150 10.96 -8.46 -6.84
CA ALA A 150 12.19 -7.90 -7.40
C ALA A 150 13.25 -7.51 -6.35
N VAL A 151 13.01 -7.72 -5.06
CA VAL A 151 14.00 -7.54 -3.99
C VAL A 151 14.54 -8.91 -3.59
N ALA A 152 15.70 -9.27 -4.13
CA ALA A 152 16.47 -10.45 -3.69
C ALA A 152 16.85 -10.30 -2.21
N PRO A 153 16.76 -11.38 -1.42
CA PRO A 153 17.20 -11.38 -0.04
C PRO A 153 18.71 -11.57 0.04
N GLU A 154 19.50 -10.56 -0.28
CA GLU A 154 20.91 -10.55 0.12
C GLU A 154 21.01 -9.89 1.49
N ASN A 155 20.77 -10.67 2.52
CA ASN A 155 21.37 -10.63 3.85
C ASN A 155 20.60 -11.56 4.81
N ARG A 156 20.66 -12.86 4.59
CA ARG A 156 20.54 -13.80 5.69
C ARG A 156 21.88 -13.84 6.42
N ALA A 157 22.05 -12.96 7.39
CA ALA A 157 23.04 -13.16 8.43
C ALA A 157 22.65 -14.43 9.19
N THR A 158 23.36 -15.51 8.94
CA THR A 158 23.33 -16.77 9.64
C THR A 158 23.66 -16.53 11.11
N LEU A 159 22.65 -16.50 11.97
CA LEU A 159 22.84 -16.78 13.39
C LEU A 159 23.13 -18.29 13.51
N GLY A 160 24.42 -18.62 13.45
CA GLY A 160 24.92 -19.96 13.67
C GLY A 160 24.70 -20.38 15.11
N PHE A 161 23.73 -21.24 15.34
CA PHE A 161 23.70 -22.07 16.56
C PHE A 161 24.62 -23.28 16.33
N VAL A 162 25.85 -23.18 16.82
CA VAL A 162 26.78 -24.28 16.87
C VAL A 162 26.33 -25.25 17.96
N ARG A 163 25.70 -26.36 17.57
CA ARG A 163 25.65 -27.57 18.40
C ARG A 163 26.80 -28.44 18.00
N GLY A 164 27.80 -28.50 18.87
CA GLY A 164 28.90 -29.43 18.74
C GLY A 164 28.43 -30.89 18.74
N ARG A 165 28.88 -31.65 17.76
CA ARG A 165 29.00 -33.11 17.83
C ARG A 165 30.43 -33.45 17.47
N GLY A 166 31.05 -34.21 18.36
CA GLY A 166 32.41 -34.70 18.25
C GLY A 166 32.65 -35.69 17.10
N PRO A 167 33.91 -36.04 16.85
CA PRO A 167 34.31 -36.75 15.65
C PRO A 167 33.89 -38.21 15.66
N SER A 168 33.39 -38.69 14.53
CA SER A 168 33.17 -40.13 14.27
C SER A 168 34.42 -40.74 13.68
N PRO A 169 34.84 -41.92 14.13
CA PRO A 169 36.11 -42.53 13.75
C PRO A 169 35.94 -43.54 12.62
N ASP A 170 35.65 -43.19 11.41
CA ASP A 170 35.82 -44.08 10.26
C ASP A 170 35.95 -43.26 8.97
N GLY A 171 37.21 -43.20 8.51
CA GLY A 171 37.58 -42.48 7.29
C GLY A 171 37.10 -43.17 6.02
N ARG A 172 35.91 -42.82 5.55
CA ARG A 172 35.49 -43.02 4.16
C ARG A 172 34.72 -41.78 3.69
N GLY A 173 35.34 -41.00 2.78
CA GLY A 173 34.70 -39.89 2.12
C GLY A 173 33.50 -40.33 1.28
N PRO A 174 32.43 -39.55 1.25
CA PRO A 174 31.30 -39.83 0.37
C PRO A 174 31.62 -39.46 -1.08
N ALA A 175 31.17 -40.34 -1.98
CA ALA A 175 31.23 -40.19 -3.42
C ALA A 175 30.47 -38.92 -3.87
N THR A 176 31.01 -38.24 -4.87
CA THR A 176 30.37 -37.13 -5.58
C THR A 176 29.04 -37.59 -6.19
N PRO A 177 27.91 -36.88 -5.93
CA PRO A 177 26.69 -37.18 -6.64
C PRO A 177 26.73 -36.59 -8.06
N ASP A 178 26.28 -37.40 -9.00
CA ASP A 178 26.05 -37.06 -10.41
C ASP A 178 25.37 -35.73 -10.61
N VAL A 179 25.89 -34.93 -11.54
CA VAL A 179 25.29 -33.71 -12.05
C VAL A 179 24.01 -34.07 -12.77
N PHE A 180 22.88 -33.86 -12.12
CA PHE A 180 21.56 -33.90 -12.76
C PHE A 180 21.49 -32.75 -13.80
N ARG A 181 21.68 -33.11 -15.06
CA ARG A 181 21.21 -32.32 -16.21
C ARG A 181 19.70 -32.54 -16.32
N GLY A 182 18.95 -31.86 -15.46
CA GLY A 182 17.51 -31.69 -15.60
C GLY A 182 17.24 -30.29 -16.17
N GLU A 183 16.58 -30.19 -17.31
CA GLU A 183 15.98 -28.95 -17.79
C GLU A 183 15.14 -28.38 -16.66
N LEU A 184 15.40 -27.12 -16.29
CA LEU A 184 14.60 -26.38 -15.31
C LEU A 184 13.17 -26.32 -15.82
N PRO A 185 12.17 -26.80 -15.07
CA PRO A 185 10.80 -26.64 -15.47
C PRO A 185 10.49 -25.16 -15.58
N ASN A 186 9.93 -24.78 -16.71
CA ASN A 186 9.42 -23.44 -17.01
C ASN A 186 8.53 -23.00 -15.84
N CYS A 187 9.08 -22.22 -14.89
CA CYS A 187 8.35 -21.68 -13.76
C CYS A 187 7.33 -20.69 -14.30
N PHE A 188 6.12 -21.17 -14.59
CA PHE A 188 4.95 -20.31 -14.74
C PHE A 188 4.95 -19.33 -13.56
N ALA A 189 5.04 -18.04 -13.84
CA ALA A 189 4.99 -16.99 -12.84
C ALA A 189 3.66 -17.15 -12.09
N ALA A 190 3.73 -17.65 -10.86
CA ALA A 190 2.55 -17.83 -10.04
C ALA A 190 1.90 -16.46 -9.80
N GLU A 191 0.67 -16.31 -10.24
CA GLU A 191 -0.10 -15.09 -10.04
C GLU A 191 -0.41 -14.88 -8.55
N VAL A 192 -0.26 -13.66 -8.08
CA VAL A 192 -0.56 -13.28 -6.71
C VAL A 192 -1.86 -12.49 -6.68
N VAL A 193 -2.90 -13.03 -6.08
CA VAL A 193 -4.14 -12.29 -5.81
C VAL A 193 -3.83 -11.05 -4.99
N ILE A 194 -4.25 -9.89 -5.49
CA ILE A 194 -4.00 -8.58 -4.88
C ILE A 194 -4.92 -8.39 -3.67
N SER A 195 -4.35 -7.90 -2.55
CA SER A 195 -5.12 -7.53 -1.36
C SER A 195 -4.40 -6.50 -0.51
N SER A 196 -5.14 -5.67 0.24
CA SER A 196 -4.57 -4.67 1.16
C SER A 196 -3.64 -5.30 2.21
N THR A 197 -3.88 -6.54 2.63
CA THR A 197 -3.01 -7.27 3.58
C THR A 197 -1.64 -7.57 2.97
N LYS A 198 -1.58 -7.99 1.71
CA LYS A 198 -0.30 -8.26 1.03
C LYS A 198 0.47 -6.97 0.76
N ILE A 199 -0.23 -5.90 0.40
CA ILE A 199 0.37 -4.57 0.21
C ILE A 199 0.98 -4.07 1.51
N ARG A 200 0.28 -4.18 2.65
CA ARG A 200 0.86 -3.85 3.97
C ARG A 200 2.11 -4.67 4.25
N GLY A 201 2.06 -5.98 4.01
CA GLY A 201 3.22 -6.85 4.20
C GLY A 201 4.42 -6.48 3.32
N CYS A 202 4.22 -5.96 2.10
CA CYS A 202 5.30 -5.41 1.27
C CYS A 202 5.88 -4.14 1.91
N LEU A 203 5.05 -3.16 2.27
CA LEU A 203 5.49 -1.92 2.90
C LEU A 203 6.21 -2.15 4.23
N GLU A 204 5.72 -3.07 5.06
CA GLU A 204 6.32 -3.46 6.34
C GLU A 204 7.69 -4.12 6.20
N ARG A 205 8.01 -4.65 5.01
CA ARG A 205 9.34 -5.17 4.66
C ARG A 205 10.20 -4.19 3.85
N GLY A 206 9.66 -3.00 3.54
CA GLY A 206 10.35 -2.01 2.71
C GLY A 206 10.24 -2.26 1.19
N ASP A 207 9.48 -3.26 0.77
CA ASP A 207 9.23 -3.58 -0.65
C ASP A 207 8.19 -2.63 -1.23
N VAL A 208 8.62 -1.39 -1.48
CA VAL A 208 7.75 -0.34 -2.02
C VAL A 208 7.42 -0.57 -3.50
N GLU A 209 8.32 -1.22 -4.25
CA GLU A 209 8.12 -1.59 -5.66
C GLU A 209 7.04 -2.69 -5.79
N GLY A 210 7.09 -3.72 -4.92
CA GLY A 210 6.04 -4.74 -4.85
C GLY A 210 4.70 -4.19 -4.39
N ALA A 211 4.69 -3.19 -3.50
CA ALA A 211 3.48 -2.48 -3.12
C ALA A 211 2.91 -1.67 -4.30
N GLU A 212 3.75 -0.94 -5.04
CA GLU A 212 3.38 -0.17 -6.24
C GLU A 212 2.77 -1.06 -7.32
N ALA A 213 3.36 -2.22 -7.58
CA ALA A 213 2.85 -3.19 -8.55
C ALA A 213 1.41 -3.67 -8.23
N MET A 214 1.04 -3.75 -6.95
CA MET A 214 -0.31 -4.13 -6.52
C MET A 214 -1.26 -2.93 -6.39
N LEU A 215 -0.75 -1.77 -6.00
CA LEU A 215 -1.52 -0.52 -5.89
C LEU A 215 -1.85 0.07 -7.27
N GLY A 216 -0.92 -0.05 -8.23
CA GLY A 216 -0.96 0.64 -9.52
C GLY A 216 -0.59 2.13 -9.41
N TYR A 217 0.05 2.54 -8.31
CA TYR A 217 0.61 3.86 -8.07
C TYR A 217 1.67 3.80 -6.96
N ALA A 218 2.63 4.74 -6.98
CA ALA A 218 3.66 4.82 -5.96
C ALA A 218 3.08 5.15 -4.59
N TYR A 219 3.39 4.33 -3.58
CA TYR A 219 2.95 4.58 -2.22
C TYR A 219 3.54 5.86 -1.67
N GLY A 220 2.74 6.69 -1.02
CA GLY A 220 3.20 7.99 -0.54
C GLY A 220 2.72 8.34 0.87
N LEU A 221 3.40 9.33 1.45
CA LEU A 221 3.08 9.96 2.72
C LEU A 221 2.93 11.46 2.52
N ARG A 222 1.99 12.07 3.24
CA ARG A 222 1.76 13.51 3.22
C ARG A 222 1.67 14.06 4.64
N GLY A 223 2.22 15.25 4.83
CA GLY A 223 2.20 15.91 6.12
C GLY A 223 2.74 17.33 6.05
N ILE A 224 3.05 17.89 7.21
CA ILE A 224 3.63 19.21 7.37
C ILE A 224 5.11 19.09 7.73
N VAL A 225 5.93 19.99 7.20
CA VAL A 225 7.35 20.09 7.55
C VAL A 225 7.49 20.75 8.93
N VAL A 226 8.16 20.06 9.84
CA VAL A 226 8.42 20.54 11.19
C VAL A 226 9.93 20.72 11.44
N SER A 227 10.29 21.54 12.41
CA SER A 227 11.68 21.69 12.82
C SER A 227 12.20 20.40 13.47
N GLY A 228 13.41 20.01 13.14
CA GLY A 228 14.12 18.87 13.69
C GLY A 228 15.45 19.25 14.33
N LYS A 229 16.33 18.28 14.54
CA LYS A 229 17.66 18.47 15.16
C LYS A 229 18.66 19.21 14.26
N GLN A 230 18.33 19.47 12.99
CA GLN A 230 19.14 20.17 11.98
C GLN A 230 20.54 19.55 11.70
N LEU A 231 20.82 18.33 12.19
CA LEU A 231 22.10 17.64 12.01
C LEU A 231 22.46 17.47 10.52
N GLY A 232 21.46 17.17 9.67
CA GLY A 232 21.67 17.06 8.23
C GLY A 232 22.20 18.35 7.61
N ARG A 233 21.77 19.52 8.09
CA ARG A 233 22.25 20.83 7.62
C ARG A 233 23.74 21.05 7.92
N GLU A 234 24.18 20.64 9.12
CA GLU A 234 25.59 20.73 9.52
C GLU A 234 26.47 19.81 8.66
N LEU A 235 25.93 18.69 8.21
CA LEU A 235 26.63 17.71 7.35
C LEU A 235 26.53 18.02 5.85
N GLY A 236 25.90 19.15 5.44
CA GLY A 236 25.70 19.49 4.03
C GLY A 236 24.55 18.75 3.34
N PHE A 237 23.69 18.10 4.09
CA PHE A 237 22.49 17.38 3.64
C PHE A 237 21.24 17.92 4.36
N PRO A 238 20.77 19.14 4.06
CA PRO A 238 19.60 19.69 4.72
C PRO A 238 18.39 18.76 4.53
N THR A 239 17.67 18.47 5.61
CA THR A 239 16.51 17.57 5.58
C THR A 239 15.25 18.25 6.09
N ALA A 240 14.13 17.98 5.42
CA ALA A 240 12.79 18.31 5.88
C ALA A 240 12.25 17.18 6.75
N ASN A 241 11.84 17.49 7.99
CA ASN A 241 11.22 16.54 8.90
C ASN A 241 9.71 16.52 8.64
N LEU A 242 9.17 15.39 8.21
CA LEU A 242 7.77 15.23 7.88
C LEU A 242 6.97 14.72 9.09
N ARG A 243 5.97 15.49 9.52
CA ARG A 243 4.94 15.06 10.47
C ARG A 243 3.65 14.77 9.71
N LEU A 244 3.22 13.51 9.73
CA LEU A 244 2.05 13.04 8.98
C LEU A 244 0.77 13.73 9.46
N TYR A 245 -0.14 14.02 8.52
CA TYR A 245 -1.49 14.49 8.81
C TYR A 245 -2.35 13.40 9.45
N ASP A 246 -2.21 12.16 8.97
CA ASP A 246 -2.94 11.02 9.52
C ASP A 246 -1.99 10.09 10.27
N PRO A 247 -2.09 10.00 11.61
CA PRO A 247 -1.24 9.14 12.42
C PRO A 247 -1.55 7.65 12.21
N MET A 248 -2.69 7.29 11.58
CA MET A 248 -3.05 5.92 11.24
C MET A 248 -2.46 5.46 9.92
N LYS A 249 -1.88 6.36 9.14
CA LYS A 249 -1.21 6.04 7.87
C LYS A 249 -0.05 5.06 8.10
N LEU A 250 0.03 4.01 7.28
CA LEU A 250 1.12 3.06 7.32
C LEU A 250 2.41 3.72 6.84
N VAL A 251 3.44 3.70 7.68
CA VAL A 251 4.80 4.11 7.30
C VAL A 251 5.55 2.86 6.87
N PRO A 252 6.26 2.86 5.73
CA PRO A 252 7.08 1.74 5.28
C PRO A 252 8.16 1.36 6.31
N ALA A 253 8.81 0.21 6.13
CA ALA A 253 9.89 -0.25 6.99
C ALA A 253 10.98 0.82 7.16
N LYS A 254 11.64 0.80 8.33
CA LYS A 254 12.79 1.69 8.59
C LYS A 254 13.90 1.46 7.56
N GLY A 255 14.38 2.54 6.95
CA GLY A 255 15.40 2.49 5.90
C GLY A 255 15.56 3.80 5.16
N VAL A 256 16.39 3.78 4.14
CA VAL A 256 16.63 4.91 3.23
C VAL A 256 16.01 4.57 1.88
N TYR A 257 15.30 5.54 1.32
CA TYR A 257 14.51 5.38 0.10
C TYR A 257 14.78 6.50 -0.90
N LEU A 258 14.77 6.16 -2.18
CA LEU A 258 14.58 7.15 -3.25
C LEU A 258 13.10 7.53 -3.30
N THR A 259 12.82 8.83 -3.30
CA THR A 259 11.44 9.35 -3.27
C THR A 259 11.24 10.48 -4.28
N GLU A 260 10.05 10.55 -4.84
CA GLU A 260 9.54 11.78 -5.46
C GLU A 260 9.01 12.68 -4.36
N VAL A 261 9.23 13.97 -4.50
CA VAL A 261 8.84 14.99 -3.52
C VAL A 261 8.04 16.06 -4.23
N GLU A 262 6.89 16.40 -3.65
CA GLU A 262 6.05 17.50 -4.10
C GLU A 262 5.96 18.53 -2.97
N VAL A 263 6.41 19.74 -3.25
CA VAL A 263 6.43 20.87 -2.31
C VAL A 263 6.34 22.18 -3.08
N LEU A 264 5.63 23.18 -2.57
CA LEU A 264 5.44 24.49 -3.21
C LEU A 264 4.92 24.41 -4.67
N GLY A 265 4.16 23.35 -5.00
CA GLY A 265 3.67 23.08 -6.36
C GLY A 265 4.75 22.59 -7.34
N GLY A 266 5.99 22.42 -6.88
CA GLY A 266 7.09 21.84 -7.66
C GLY A 266 7.26 20.34 -7.40
N HIS A 267 7.87 19.64 -8.35
CA HIS A 267 8.20 18.23 -8.29
C HIS A 267 9.71 18.05 -8.27
N TYR A 268 10.20 17.32 -7.28
CA TYR A 268 11.62 17.11 -7.03
C TYR A 268 11.89 15.62 -6.78
N TRP A 269 13.15 15.26 -6.82
CA TRP A 269 13.62 13.99 -6.29
C TRP A 269 14.24 14.20 -4.93
N GLY A 270 14.23 13.17 -4.10
CA GLY A 270 14.82 13.23 -2.79
C GLY A 270 15.23 11.87 -2.26
N MET A 271 15.98 11.91 -1.19
CA MET A 271 16.36 10.76 -0.39
C MET A 271 15.65 10.87 0.96
N THR A 272 14.78 9.91 1.25
CA THR A 272 14.00 9.89 2.50
C THR A 272 14.53 8.83 3.44
N ASN A 273 14.86 9.24 4.65
CA ASN A 273 15.16 8.38 5.77
C ASN A 273 13.88 8.12 6.58
N VAL A 274 13.44 6.88 6.66
CA VAL A 274 12.34 6.42 7.51
C VAL A 274 12.94 5.81 8.77
N GLY A 275 12.96 6.58 9.84
CA GLY A 275 13.42 6.19 11.17
C GLY A 275 12.33 6.36 12.23
N ASP A 276 12.71 6.88 13.40
CA ASP A 276 11.75 7.33 14.42
C ASP A 276 11.07 8.64 13.99
N VAL A 277 11.74 9.39 13.13
CA VAL A 277 11.22 10.53 12.36
C VAL A 277 11.41 10.23 10.86
N ILE A 278 10.61 10.90 10.04
CA ILE A 278 10.71 10.82 8.57
C ILE A 278 11.43 12.08 8.11
N GLU A 279 12.61 11.91 7.55
CA GLU A 279 13.49 13.01 7.13
C GLU A 279 13.78 12.88 5.63
N THR A 280 13.54 13.94 4.88
CA THR A 280 13.76 13.95 3.43
C THR A 280 14.78 15.02 3.04
N ASN A 281 15.89 14.60 2.43
CA ASN A 281 16.80 15.49 1.72
C ASN A 281 16.27 15.65 0.30
N ILE A 282 15.84 16.86 -0.06
CA ILE A 282 15.30 17.20 -1.37
C ILE A 282 16.46 17.64 -2.26
N PHE A 283 16.64 17.00 -3.42
CA PHE A 283 17.75 17.30 -4.32
C PHE A 283 17.53 18.62 -5.06
N ASP A 284 18.61 19.38 -5.19
CA ASP A 284 18.65 20.64 -5.93
C ASP A 284 17.60 21.67 -5.45
N PHE A 285 17.30 21.65 -4.13
CA PHE A 285 16.30 22.48 -3.48
C PHE A 285 16.91 23.20 -2.27
N ASN A 286 16.64 24.51 -2.12
CA ASN A 286 17.25 25.34 -1.06
C ASN A 286 16.27 26.38 -0.48
N GLU A 287 14.96 26.12 -0.54
CA GLU A 287 13.96 27.03 0.02
C GLU A 287 13.60 26.65 1.45
N ASP A 288 13.14 27.62 2.23
CA ASP A 288 12.58 27.37 3.56
C ASP A 288 11.13 26.91 3.43
N ILE A 289 10.87 25.70 3.93
CA ILE A 289 9.56 25.06 3.83
C ILE A 289 8.97 24.65 5.18
N TYR A 290 9.47 25.20 6.27
CA TYR A 290 8.89 24.97 7.60
C TYR A 290 7.42 25.41 7.64
N GLY A 291 6.57 24.56 8.20
CA GLY A 291 5.13 24.80 8.29
C GLY A 291 4.37 24.57 6.99
N LEU A 292 5.04 24.17 5.90
CA LEU A 292 4.40 23.90 4.61
C LEU A 292 4.09 22.43 4.42
N ASP A 293 3.17 22.17 3.50
CA ASP A 293 2.81 20.82 3.04
C ASP A 293 3.96 20.16 2.29
N LEU A 294 4.22 18.91 2.60
CA LEU A 294 5.16 18.05 1.89
C LEU A 294 4.50 16.71 1.58
N SER A 295 4.58 16.30 0.32
CA SER A 295 4.19 14.97 -0.13
C SER A 295 5.41 14.22 -0.64
N ILE A 296 5.58 12.98 -0.20
CA ILE A 296 6.64 12.09 -0.70
C ILE A 296 6.01 10.82 -1.26
N ARG A 297 6.56 10.31 -2.38
CA ARG A 297 6.18 9.02 -2.97
C ARG A 297 7.41 8.14 -3.05
N PHE A 298 7.32 6.94 -2.47
CA PHE A 298 8.43 5.98 -2.43
C PHE A 298 8.60 5.30 -3.78
N ARG A 299 9.83 5.33 -4.31
CA ARG A 299 10.16 4.68 -5.58
C ARG A 299 11.04 3.47 -5.41
N ARG A 300 12.01 3.54 -4.51
CA ARG A 300 12.93 2.43 -4.28
C ARG A 300 13.48 2.39 -2.87
N HIS A 301 13.59 1.21 -2.30
CA HIS A 301 14.33 0.99 -1.06
C HIS A 301 15.82 0.88 -1.38
N LEU A 302 16.64 1.75 -0.81
CA LEU A 302 18.09 1.78 -1.06
C LEU A 302 18.83 0.86 -0.09
N ARG A 303 18.54 0.96 1.20
CA ARG A 303 19.15 0.17 2.27
C ARG A 303 18.38 0.24 3.57
N ALA A 304 18.64 -0.73 4.46
CA ALA A 304 18.19 -0.68 5.84
C ALA A 304 18.91 0.40 6.66
N MET A 305 18.35 0.72 7.83
CA MET A 305 19.00 1.61 8.80
C MET A 305 20.33 1.05 9.28
N ARG A 306 21.29 1.96 9.51
CA ARG A 306 22.61 1.65 10.10
C ARG A 306 22.93 2.67 11.19
N SER A 307 23.68 2.26 12.21
CA SER A 307 24.35 3.14 13.15
C SER A 307 25.75 3.48 12.64
N PHE A 308 26.24 4.66 12.98
CA PHE A 308 27.58 5.13 12.58
C PHE A 308 28.37 5.56 13.80
N ASP A 309 29.65 5.24 13.84
CA ASP A 309 30.54 5.51 14.95
C ASP A 309 31.06 6.98 14.94
N SER A 310 30.91 7.68 13.82
CA SER A 310 31.32 9.08 13.67
C SER A 310 30.42 9.86 12.70
N LEU A 311 30.42 11.20 12.81
CA LEU A 311 29.73 12.09 11.89
C LEU A 311 30.33 12.01 10.47
N ASP A 312 31.63 11.81 10.35
CA ASP A 312 32.30 11.66 9.05
C ASP A 312 31.83 10.38 8.33
N ALA A 313 31.69 9.26 9.07
CA ALA A 313 31.15 8.02 8.51
C ALA A 313 29.69 8.18 8.06
N LEU A 314 28.87 8.91 8.82
CA LEU A 314 27.50 9.25 8.45
C LEU A 314 27.48 10.12 7.19
N SER A 315 28.29 11.18 7.14
CA SER A 315 28.37 12.09 5.97
C SER A 315 28.81 11.35 4.71
N ALA A 316 29.83 10.48 4.80
CA ALA A 316 30.28 9.65 3.70
C ALA A 316 29.17 8.71 3.18
N GLN A 317 28.40 8.11 4.08
CA GLN A 317 27.28 7.26 3.69
C GLN A 317 26.15 8.06 3.02
N LEU A 318 25.80 9.23 3.54
CA LEU A 318 24.78 10.10 2.94
C LEU A 318 25.19 10.52 1.52
N ALA A 319 26.48 10.80 1.26
CA ALA A 319 27.00 11.08 -0.06
C ALA A 319 26.85 9.88 -0.99
N ALA A 320 27.22 8.68 -0.54
CA ALA A 320 27.09 7.44 -1.32
C ALA A 320 25.62 7.12 -1.65
N ASP A 321 24.70 7.32 -0.69
CA ASP A 321 23.27 7.12 -0.91
C ASP A 321 22.73 8.11 -1.95
N ARG A 322 23.11 9.39 -1.88
CA ARG A 322 22.74 10.41 -2.87
C ARG A 322 23.26 10.07 -4.27
N ASP A 323 24.52 9.61 -4.37
CA ASP A 323 25.11 9.23 -5.64
C ASP A 323 24.42 7.99 -6.24
N THR A 324 24.01 7.04 -5.39
CA THR A 324 23.17 5.91 -5.78
C THR A 324 21.83 6.38 -6.33
N CYS A 325 21.15 7.31 -5.64
CA CYS A 325 19.90 7.90 -6.13
C CYS A 325 20.08 8.54 -7.51
N ARG A 326 21.11 9.37 -7.69
CA ARG A 326 21.40 10.04 -8.97
C ARG A 326 21.69 9.05 -10.08
N SER A 327 22.41 7.98 -9.80
CA SER A 327 22.68 6.92 -10.77
C SER A 327 21.41 6.18 -11.20
N LEU A 328 20.51 5.89 -10.26
CA LEU A 328 19.21 5.29 -10.55
C LEU A 328 18.33 6.19 -11.42
N LEU A 329 18.33 7.49 -11.16
CA LEU A 329 17.60 8.47 -11.96
C LEU A 329 18.18 8.59 -13.40
N ALA A 330 19.51 8.60 -13.54
CA ALA A 330 20.18 8.66 -14.83
C ALA A 330 19.95 7.40 -15.69
N SER A 331 19.81 6.23 -15.07
CA SER A 331 19.54 4.94 -15.76
C SER A 331 18.08 4.75 -16.20
N GLY A 332 17.20 5.71 -15.94
CA GLY A 332 15.78 5.62 -16.27
C GLY A 332 14.97 4.71 -15.33
N SER A 333 15.62 4.07 -14.37
CA SER A 333 14.96 3.17 -13.40
C SER A 333 14.09 3.93 -12.36
N GLY A 334 14.11 5.26 -12.40
CA GLY A 334 13.34 6.14 -11.52
C GLY A 334 12.28 6.97 -12.25
N SER A 335 12.13 6.81 -13.57
CA SER A 335 11.15 7.62 -14.32
C SER A 335 9.72 7.21 -13.99
N PRO A 336 8.80 8.15 -13.74
CA PRO A 336 7.38 7.82 -13.58
C PRO A 336 6.88 7.18 -14.87
N ALA A 337 6.10 6.09 -14.74
CA ALA A 337 5.27 5.64 -15.84
C ALA A 337 4.33 6.80 -16.22
N ALA A 338 4.42 7.23 -17.49
CA ALA A 338 3.63 8.32 -18.05
C ALA A 338 2.11 8.03 -17.99
#